data_38cd88da8265b536f9b0185f5fc8122e
#
_entry.id   38cd88da8265b536f9b0185f5fc8122e
#
_cell.length_a   1.000
_cell.length_b   1.000
_cell.length_c   1.000
_cell.angle_alpha   90.00
_cell.angle_beta   90.00
_cell.angle_gamma   90.00
#
_symmetry.space_group_name_H-M   'P 1'
#
loop_
_entity.id
_entity.type
_entity.pdbx_description
1 polymer ?
#
loop_
_entity_poly.entity_id
_entity_poly.type
_entity_poly.pdbx_seq_one_letter_code
_entity_poly.pdbx_strand_id
1 'polypeptide(L)'
;MYVKWLMNLMISKFIRQSKKIKLDSRSRKLRSIIIEGLISSGRGHFGSAMSLIEILRILYDDILFFNSKKPFDKSRDYLILSKGHGCLALYAILADKGFFDKRELNKVGHFNSILAGHPEYKKIPGVEASTGALGHGFSI
;
A
#
# COMPACT_ATOMS: atom_id res chain seq x y z
N MET A 1 -33.24 3.55 -14.21
CA MET A 1 -32.80 4.75 -14.95
C MET A 1 -32.25 5.84 -14.02
N TYR A 2 -32.93 6.20 -12.95
CA TYR A 2 -32.56 7.25 -11.99
C TYR A 2 -31.20 7.03 -11.28
N VAL A 3 -30.92 5.81 -10.81
CA VAL A 3 -29.66 5.45 -10.11
C VAL A 3 -28.43 5.63 -11.01
N LYS A 4 -28.53 5.26 -12.29
CA LYS A 4 -27.45 5.40 -13.27
C LYS A 4 -27.13 6.87 -13.56
N TRP A 5 -28.15 7.72 -13.59
CA TRP A 5 -28.00 9.17 -13.77
C TRP A 5 -27.35 9.82 -12.55
N LEU A 6 -27.80 9.49 -11.33
CA LEU A 6 -27.18 9.96 -10.08
C LEU A 6 -25.71 9.53 -9.97
N MET A 7 -25.38 8.28 -10.29
CA MET A 7 -24.00 7.80 -10.31
C MET A 7 -23.15 8.60 -11.30
N ASN A 8 -23.62 8.85 -12.51
CA ASN A 8 -22.88 9.63 -13.49
C ASN A 8 -22.66 11.08 -13.03
N LEU A 9 -23.63 11.69 -12.38
CA LEU A 9 -23.52 13.03 -11.82
C LEU A 9 -22.48 13.10 -10.69
N MET A 10 -22.50 12.11 -9.79
CA MET A 10 -21.52 12.00 -8.71
C MET A 10 -20.11 11.75 -9.25
N ILE A 11 -19.95 10.84 -10.20
CA ILE A 11 -18.66 10.55 -10.85
C ILE A 11 -18.11 11.79 -11.55
N SER A 12 -18.94 12.53 -12.29
CA SER A 12 -18.52 13.75 -12.98
C SER A 12 -18.07 14.86 -12.01
N LYS A 13 -18.77 15.02 -10.89
CA LYS A 13 -18.40 15.95 -9.82
C LYS A 13 -17.07 15.54 -9.18
N PHE A 14 -16.90 14.25 -8.90
CA PHE A 14 -15.67 13.70 -8.33
C PHE A 14 -14.46 13.88 -9.25
N ILE A 15 -14.62 13.62 -10.55
CA ILE A 15 -13.59 13.84 -11.57
C ILE A 15 -13.20 15.33 -11.66
N ARG A 16 -14.18 16.24 -11.61
CA ARG A 16 -13.90 17.69 -11.61
C ARG A 16 -13.11 18.12 -10.37
N GLN A 17 -13.44 17.58 -9.20
CA GLN A 17 -12.72 17.87 -7.96
C GLN A 17 -11.31 17.29 -7.98
N SER A 18 -11.16 16.04 -8.42
CA SER A 18 -9.84 15.37 -8.47
C SER A 18 -8.84 16.09 -9.39
N LYS A 19 -9.30 16.69 -10.49
CA LYS A 19 -8.46 17.51 -11.40
C LYS A 19 -7.89 18.76 -10.74
N LYS A 20 -8.49 19.24 -9.66
CA LYS A 20 -8.03 20.43 -8.92
C LYS A 20 -6.98 20.08 -7.86
N ILE A 21 -6.86 18.82 -7.47
CA ILE A 21 -5.93 18.37 -6.45
C ILE A 21 -4.55 18.19 -7.09
N LYS A 22 -3.60 19.02 -6.68
CA LYS A 22 -2.19 18.85 -7.08
C LYS A 22 -1.51 17.90 -6.11
N LEU A 23 -1.06 16.77 -6.62
CA LEU A 23 -0.20 15.86 -5.87
C LEU A 23 1.20 16.48 -5.73
N ASP A 24 1.74 16.46 -4.52
CA ASP A 24 3.13 16.84 -4.29
C ASP A 24 4.12 15.81 -4.88
N SER A 25 5.40 16.15 -4.90
CA SER A 25 6.46 15.30 -5.45
C SER A 25 6.57 13.97 -4.71
N ARG A 26 6.37 13.98 -3.39
CA ARG A 26 6.47 12.80 -2.54
C ARG A 26 5.38 11.77 -2.85
N SER A 27 4.11 12.22 -2.92
CA SER A 27 2.99 11.36 -3.30
C SER A 27 3.11 10.84 -4.74
N ARG A 28 3.61 11.66 -5.67
CA ARG A 28 3.88 11.21 -7.04
C ARG A 28 4.95 10.11 -7.08
N LYS A 29 6.04 10.27 -6.34
CA LYS A 29 7.10 9.26 -6.25
C LYS A 29 6.58 7.91 -5.76
N LEU A 30 5.79 7.89 -4.68
CA LEU A 30 5.21 6.65 -4.16
C LEU A 30 4.25 5.99 -5.17
N ARG A 31 3.46 6.79 -5.88
CA ARG A 31 2.60 6.28 -6.96
C ARG A 31 3.39 5.66 -8.11
N SER A 32 4.49 6.29 -8.52
CA SER A 32 5.37 5.72 -9.55
C SER A 32 5.90 4.36 -9.13
N ILE A 33 6.39 4.23 -7.90
CA ILE A 33 6.89 2.96 -7.35
C ILE A 33 5.80 1.87 -7.40
N ILE A 34 4.56 2.20 -7.05
CA ILE A 34 3.44 1.24 -7.11
C ILE A 34 3.13 0.85 -8.55
N ILE A 35 3.11 1.82 -9.47
CA ILE A 35 2.82 1.56 -10.89
C ILE A 35 3.92 0.68 -11.50
N GLU A 36 5.18 0.99 -11.24
CA GLU A 36 6.33 0.19 -11.68
C GLU A 36 6.25 -1.25 -11.16
N GLY A 37 5.95 -1.43 -9.87
CA GLY A 37 5.75 -2.74 -9.27
C GLY A 37 4.58 -3.51 -9.91
N LEU A 38 3.47 -2.84 -10.20
CA LEU A 38 2.32 -3.43 -10.90
C LEU A 38 2.65 -3.87 -12.32
N ILE A 39 3.37 -3.02 -13.07
CA ILE A 39 3.78 -3.33 -14.45
C ILE A 39 4.74 -4.52 -14.46
N SER A 40 5.73 -4.52 -13.56
CA SER A 40 6.75 -5.58 -13.49
C SER A 40 6.17 -6.92 -13.03
N SER A 41 5.26 -6.91 -12.05
CA SER A 41 4.66 -8.13 -11.50
C SER A 41 3.48 -8.66 -12.32
N GLY A 42 2.83 -7.81 -13.11
CA GLY A 42 1.57 -8.12 -13.80
C GLY A 42 0.40 -8.44 -12.86
N ARG A 43 0.54 -8.17 -11.56
CA ARG A 43 -0.42 -8.54 -10.51
C ARG A 43 -0.60 -7.43 -9.49
N GLY A 44 -1.82 -7.31 -8.94
CA GLY A 44 -2.14 -6.40 -7.84
C GLY A 44 -3.41 -5.60 -8.05
N HIS A 45 -3.79 -4.86 -7.02
CA HIS A 45 -5.04 -4.10 -6.99
C HIS A 45 -4.75 -2.59 -6.98
N PHE A 46 -4.65 -2.00 -8.17
CA PHE A 46 -4.29 -0.59 -8.37
C PHE A 46 -5.12 0.37 -7.50
N GLY A 47 -6.44 0.33 -7.60
CA GLY A 47 -7.31 1.25 -6.87
C GLY A 47 -7.18 1.14 -5.36
N SER A 48 -7.02 -0.10 -4.85
CA SER A 48 -6.81 -0.35 -3.42
C SER A 48 -5.48 0.22 -2.93
N ALA A 49 -4.41 0.08 -3.69
CA ALA A 49 -3.11 0.63 -3.35
C ALA A 49 -3.12 2.16 -3.40
N MET A 50 -3.65 2.74 -4.49
CA MET A 50 -3.70 4.20 -4.67
C MET A 50 -4.48 4.92 -3.57
N SER A 51 -5.51 4.30 -2.99
CA SER A 51 -6.31 4.90 -1.92
C SER A 51 -5.62 4.96 -0.55
N LEU A 52 -4.48 4.29 -0.38
CA LEU A 52 -3.75 4.22 0.88
C LEU A 52 -2.50 5.11 0.93
N ILE A 53 -2.06 5.67 -0.19
CA ILE A 53 -0.76 6.32 -0.29
C ILE A 53 -0.62 7.47 0.68
N GLU A 54 -1.59 8.38 0.74
CA GLU A 54 -1.52 9.56 1.61
C GLU A 54 -1.55 9.17 3.09
N ILE A 55 -2.33 8.16 3.44
CA ILE A 55 -2.42 7.66 4.82
C ILE A 55 -1.07 7.06 5.23
N LEU A 56 -0.55 6.11 4.45
CA LEU A 56 0.71 5.45 4.74
C LEU A 56 1.88 6.42 4.72
N ARG A 57 1.88 7.38 3.78
CA ARG A 57 2.88 8.43 3.71
C ARG A 57 2.95 9.23 5.00
N ILE A 58 1.81 9.79 5.44
CA ILE A 58 1.77 10.59 6.68
C ILE A 58 2.22 9.76 7.87
N LEU A 59 1.74 8.52 7.99
CA LEU A 59 2.14 7.63 9.07
C LEU A 59 3.66 7.39 9.08
N TYR A 60 4.24 6.99 7.97
CA TYR A 60 5.68 6.64 7.91
C TYR A 60 6.62 7.83 7.75
N ASP A 61 6.18 8.96 7.21
CA ASP A 61 7.02 10.14 7.07
C ASP A 61 7.04 10.98 8.36
N ASP A 62 5.89 11.09 9.08
CA ASP A 62 5.70 12.13 10.09
C ASP A 62 5.29 11.61 11.48
N ILE A 63 4.69 10.42 11.59
CA ILE A 63 4.05 9.97 12.84
C ILE A 63 4.78 8.81 13.49
N LEU A 64 5.03 7.71 12.75
CA LEU A 64 5.52 6.47 13.32
C LEU A 64 6.98 6.57 13.73
N PHE A 65 7.27 6.14 14.95
CA PHE A 65 8.63 5.92 15.44
C PHE A 65 9.09 4.50 15.06
N PHE A 66 10.10 4.39 14.21
CA PHE A 66 10.66 3.12 13.76
C PHE A 66 12.12 3.25 13.31
N ASN A 67 12.81 2.11 13.26
CA ASN A 67 14.12 1.97 12.63
C ASN A 67 14.07 0.82 11.61
N SER A 68 14.15 1.13 10.33
CA SER A 68 14.08 0.13 9.26
C SER A 68 15.23 -0.89 9.30
N LYS A 69 16.35 -0.56 9.96
CA LYS A 69 17.49 -1.47 10.17
C LYS A 69 17.25 -2.44 11.33
N LYS A 70 16.25 -2.17 12.17
CA LYS A 70 15.83 -3.02 13.30
C LYS A 70 14.32 -3.28 13.22
N PRO A 71 13.83 -3.95 12.17
CA PRO A 71 12.39 -4.07 11.90
C PRO A 71 11.62 -4.86 12.97
N PHE A 72 12.31 -5.63 13.81
CA PHE A 72 11.73 -6.44 14.88
C PHE A 72 11.93 -5.85 16.29
N ASP A 73 12.41 -4.61 16.38
CA ASP A 73 12.55 -3.90 17.65
C ASP A 73 11.17 -3.70 18.29
N LYS A 74 11.04 -4.10 19.56
CA LYS A 74 9.77 -4.00 20.29
C LYS A 74 9.43 -2.57 20.75
N SER A 75 10.39 -1.66 20.75
CA SER A 75 10.20 -0.27 21.18
C SER A 75 9.63 0.64 20.09
N ARG A 76 9.45 0.14 18.86
CA ARG A 76 8.91 0.90 17.74
C ARG A 76 7.37 0.90 17.72
N ASP A 77 6.81 1.80 16.94
CA ASP A 77 5.39 1.76 16.61
C ASP A 77 5.07 0.63 15.62
N TYR A 78 3.85 0.12 15.69
CA TYR A 78 3.34 -0.95 14.85
C TYR A 78 2.22 -0.45 13.96
N LEU A 79 2.29 -0.77 12.65
CA LEU A 79 1.21 -0.52 11.71
C LEU A 79 0.62 -1.86 11.25
N ILE A 80 -0.65 -2.08 11.54
CA ILE A 80 -1.40 -3.24 11.06
C ILE A 80 -2.30 -2.82 9.92
N LEU A 81 -2.00 -3.31 8.71
CA LEU A 81 -2.82 -3.07 7.53
C LEU A 81 -3.86 -4.17 7.36
N SER A 82 -5.11 -3.91 7.74
CA SER A 82 -6.24 -4.84 7.53
C SER A 82 -6.62 -4.98 6.04
N LYS A 83 -6.48 -3.90 5.26
CA LYS A 83 -6.83 -3.89 3.84
C LYS A 83 -5.75 -4.57 2.98
N GLY A 84 -5.70 -5.90 3.00
CA GLY A 84 -4.68 -6.69 2.30
C GLY A 84 -4.58 -6.43 0.80
N HIS A 85 -5.68 -6.12 0.10
CA HIS A 85 -5.67 -5.72 -1.31
C HIS A 85 -4.87 -4.42 -1.57
N GLY A 86 -4.58 -3.64 -0.54
CA GLY A 86 -3.73 -2.45 -0.63
C GLY A 86 -2.24 -2.71 -0.39
N CYS A 87 -1.82 -3.96 -0.32
CA CYS A 87 -0.45 -4.37 0.05
C CYS A 87 0.65 -3.71 -0.76
N LEU A 88 0.43 -3.43 -2.05
CA LEU A 88 1.42 -2.74 -2.87
C LEU A 88 1.76 -1.34 -2.35
N ALA A 89 0.81 -0.62 -1.75
CA ALA A 89 1.10 0.66 -1.11
C ALA A 89 1.98 0.47 0.14
N LEU A 90 1.68 -0.56 0.95
CA LEU A 90 2.51 -0.91 2.10
C LEU A 90 3.92 -1.33 1.65
N TYR A 91 4.03 -2.18 0.64
CA TYR A 91 5.34 -2.60 0.11
C TYR A 91 6.14 -1.42 -0.43
N ALA A 92 5.49 -0.52 -1.15
CA ALA A 92 6.14 0.67 -1.70
C ALA A 92 6.71 1.59 -0.60
N ILE A 93 5.93 1.85 0.46
CA ILE A 93 6.40 2.71 1.56
C ILE A 93 7.50 2.01 2.38
N LEU A 94 7.38 0.71 2.67
CA LEU A 94 8.39 -0.05 3.40
C LEU A 94 9.72 -0.10 2.63
N ALA A 95 9.67 -0.37 1.31
CA ALA A 95 10.85 -0.34 0.46
C ALA A 95 11.48 1.07 0.39
N ASP A 96 10.65 2.11 0.30
CA ASP A 96 11.12 3.49 0.28
C ASP A 96 11.77 3.91 1.61
N LYS A 97 11.30 3.39 2.74
CA LYS A 97 11.89 3.57 4.07
C LYS A 97 13.08 2.65 4.35
N GLY A 98 13.40 1.74 3.42
CA GLY A 98 14.60 0.89 3.52
C GLY A 98 14.45 -0.33 4.41
N PHE A 99 13.23 -0.84 4.62
CA PHE A 99 13.01 -2.11 5.30
C PHE A 99 13.53 -3.30 4.48
N PHE A 100 13.49 -3.17 3.14
CA PHE A 100 14.04 -4.14 2.18
C PHE A 100 14.41 -3.43 0.88
N ASP A 101 15.12 -4.15 0.00
CA ASP A 101 15.59 -3.59 -1.28
C ASP A 101 14.42 -3.30 -2.22
N LYS A 102 14.38 -2.11 -2.84
CA LYS A 102 13.35 -1.69 -3.79
C LYS A 102 13.22 -2.64 -4.99
N ARG A 103 14.28 -3.36 -5.36
CA ARG A 103 14.27 -4.36 -6.45
C ARG A 103 13.29 -5.51 -6.20
N GLU A 104 12.97 -5.79 -4.92
CA GLU A 104 11.98 -6.81 -4.59
C GLU A 104 10.57 -6.46 -5.09
N LEU A 105 10.25 -5.17 -5.25
CA LEU A 105 8.95 -4.74 -5.80
C LEU A 105 8.70 -5.25 -7.23
N ASN A 106 9.76 -5.51 -8.00
CA ASN A 106 9.64 -6.06 -9.35
C ASN A 106 9.28 -7.56 -9.36
N LYS A 107 9.32 -8.21 -8.19
CA LYS A 107 9.08 -9.64 -8.04
C LYS A 107 7.80 -9.96 -7.25
N VAL A 108 6.94 -8.99 -7.00
CA VAL A 108 5.70 -9.20 -6.23
C VAL A 108 4.90 -10.37 -6.79
N GLY A 109 4.59 -11.34 -5.93
CA GLY A 109 3.83 -12.53 -6.28
C GLY A 109 4.59 -13.59 -7.11
N HIS A 110 5.89 -13.43 -7.33
CA HIS A 110 6.73 -14.48 -7.93
C HIS A 110 7.11 -15.53 -6.87
N PHE A 111 7.38 -16.76 -7.31
CA PHE A 111 7.62 -17.90 -6.44
C PHE A 111 8.74 -17.68 -5.40
N ASN A 112 9.85 -17.05 -5.81
CA ASN A 112 11.01 -16.79 -4.94
C ASN A 112 11.03 -15.37 -4.36
N SER A 113 9.90 -14.67 -4.33
CA SER A 113 9.81 -13.34 -3.76
C SER A 113 9.47 -13.37 -2.27
N ILE A 114 10.04 -12.43 -1.52
CA ILE A 114 9.57 -12.15 -0.16
C ILE A 114 8.19 -11.47 -0.18
N LEU A 115 7.83 -10.82 -1.30
CA LEU A 115 6.61 -10.04 -1.47
C LEU A 115 5.52 -10.91 -2.13
N ALA A 116 4.69 -11.52 -1.31
CA ALA A 116 3.53 -12.27 -1.78
C ALA A 116 2.40 -11.33 -2.28
N GLY A 117 1.37 -11.90 -2.91
CA GLY A 117 0.16 -11.17 -3.31
C GLY A 117 -0.63 -10.57 -2.15
N HIS A 118 -0.42 -11.09 -0.95
CA HIS A 118 -0.87 -10.53 0.33
C HIS A 118 0.29 -10.48 1.33
N PRO A 119 0.32 -9.53 2.28
CA PRO A 119 1.38 -9.45 3.28
C PRO A 119 1.43 -10.71 4.16
N GLU A 120 2.64 -11.19 4.40
CA GLU A 120 2.90 -12.31 5.29
C GLU A 120 3.76 -11.85 6.48
N TYR A 121 3.25 -12.04 7.69
CA TYR A 121 3.94 -11.71 8.93
C TYR A 121 5.25 -12.51 9.05
N LYS A 122 6.29 -11.88 9.58
CA LYS A 122 7.67 -12.39 9.71
C LYS A 122 8.41 -12.67 8.40
N LYS A 123 7.75 -12.77 7.27
CA LYS A 123 8.41 -12.95 5.97
C LYS A 123 8.88 -11.61 5.39
N ILE A 124 8.10 -10.56 5.60
CA ILE A 124 8.39 -9.24 5.08
C ILE A 124 8.74 -8.31 6.24
N PRO A 125 9.96 -7.74 6.29
CA PRO A 125 10.32 -6.78 7.33
C PRO A 125 9.37 -5.59 7.36
N GLY A 126 8.84 -5.24 8.56
CA GLY A 126 7.88 -4.16 8.75
C GLY A 126 6.42 -4.53 8.50
N VAL A 127 6.12 -5.81 8.22
CA VAL A 127 4.76 -6.34 8.16
C VAL A 127 4.39 -7.01 9.48
N GLU A 128 3.31 -6.53 10.11
CA GLU A 128 2.91 -6.91 11.46
C GLU A 128 1.81 -7.98 11.52
N ALA A 129 1.07 -8.15 10.43
CA ALA A 129 0.01 -9.14 10.34
C ALA A 129 -0.11 -9.69 8.92
N SER A 130 -0.39 -10.98 8.82
CA SER A 130 -0.77 -11.60 7.55
C SER A 130 -2.19 -11.22 7.17
N THR A 131 -2.44 -11.10 5.87
CA THR A 131 -3.78 -10.83 5.32
C THR A 131 -4.14 -11.83 4.23
N GLY A 132 -5.40 -11.82 3.78
CA GLY A 132 -5.89 -12.66 2.68
C GLY A 132 -7.15 -13.42 3.03
N ALA A 133 -7.26 -13.92 4.25
CA ALA A 133 -8.45 -14.60 4.75
C ALA A 133 -9.52 -13.58 5.16
N LEU A 134 -10.48 -13.34 4.28
CA LEU A 134 -11.55 -12.38 4.52
C LEU A 134 -12.48 -12.87 5.64
N GLY A 135 -12.92 -11.94 6.51
CA GLY A 135 -13.83 -12.23 7.63
C GLY A 135 -13.14 -12.81 8.88
N HIS A 136 -11.85 -13.09 8.85
CA HIS A 136 -11.13 -13.69 9.98
C HIS A 136 -10.56 -12.67 10.97
N GLY A 137 -10.52 -11.38 10.63
CA GLY A 137 -9.90 -10.35 11.46
C GLY A 137 -10.52 -10.16 12.85
N PHE A 138 -11.77 -10.59 13.05
CA PHE A 138 -12.44 -10.55 14.35
C PHE A 138 -11.99 -11.68 15.29
N SER A 139 -11.47 -12.76 14.72
CA SER A 139 -11.05 -13.96 15.47
C SER A 139 -9.55 -14.02 15.74
N ILE A 140 -8.80 -13.02 15.27
CA ILE A 140 -7.37 -12.87 15.50
C ILE A 140 -7.15 -11.82 16.60
#